data_533a9d55aee46f4edd1ae881c6278b99
#
_entry.id   533a9d55aee46f4edd1ae881c6278b99
#
_cell.length_a   1.000
_cell.length_b   1.000
_cell.length_c   1.000
_cell.angle_alpha   90.00
_cell.angle_beta   90.00
_cell.angle_gamma   90.00
#
_symmetry.space_group_name_H-M   'P 1'
#
loop_
_entity.id
_entity.type
_entity.pdbx_description
1 polymer ?
#
loop_
_entity_poly.entity_id
_entity_poly.type
_entity_poly.pdbx_seq_one_letter_code
_entity_poly.pdbx_strand_id
1 'polypeptide(L)'
;SCTSKKDSNIQATIDSLSIYDNHSTLEISEAKHLQWVDSVLGVKGVKLIDYRNGIYQYDDTRFYWNRTFGYFLVYPSSFTHGKESDLGNGNHFVNEDSTICLNVYATYFDVFKDDYSLREWFDMMIDSEIEQGYRITKKDITDHSYTIEGNTKGGRCFYSKATCKKTYERDIILTVKLEYTDSKKEEARAIICLYNNDKIIAKELH
;
A
#
# COMPACT_ATOMS: atom_id res chain seq x y z
N SER A 1 -17.31 22.01 19.06
CA SER A 1 -17.79 21.30 17.86
C SER A 1 -17.51 22.18 16.64
N CYS A 2 -16.38 21.92 15.98
CA CYS A 2 -16.07 22.48 14.68
C CYS A 2 -15.84 21.32 13.72
N THR A 3 -16.93 20.74 13.22
CA THR A 3 -16.88 19.94 12.00
C THR A 3 -16.74 20.91 10.83
N SER A 4 -15.61 20.89 10.17
CA SER A 4 -15.31 21.81 9.09
C SER A 4 -16.18 21.48 7.87
N LYS A 5 -16.84 22.50 7.29
CA LYS A 5 -17.59 22.41 6.03
C LYS A 5 -16.76 21.91 4.83
N LYS A 6 -15.47 21.70 5.00
CA LYS A 6 -14.55 21.18 3.98
C LYS A 6 -14.71 19.68 3.73
N ASP A 7 -15.00 18.90 4.78
CA ASP A 7 -15.02 17.43 4.68
C ASP A 7 -16.30 16.91 4.02
N SER A 8 -17.43 17.58 4.23
CA SER A 8 -18.69 17.26 3.57
C SER A 8 -18.66 17.50 2.05
N ASN A 9 -17.84 18.45 1.58
CA ASN A 9 -17.70 18.71 0.14
C ASN A 9 -16.82 17.69 -0.58
N ILE A 10 -15.86 17.08 0.12
CA ILE A 10 -14.96 16.05 -0.45
C ILE A 10 -15.74 14.74 -0.62
N GLN A 11 -16.50 14.33 0.38
CA GLN A 11 -17.32 13.12 0.31
C GLN A 11 -18.43 13.24 -0.73
N ALA A 12 -19.13 14.38 -0.80
CA ALA A 12 -20.12 14.63 -1.83
C ALA A 12 -19.53 14.65 -3.26
N THR A 13 -18.25 14.97 -3.40
CA THR A 13 -17.55 14.95 -4.69
C THR A 13 -17.16 13.51 -5.08
N ILE A 14 -16.78 12.67 -4.13
CA ILE A 14 -16.50 11.25 -4.34
C ILE A 14 -17.78 10.49 -4.71
N ASP A 15 -18.89 10.77 -4.04
CA ASP A 15 -20.19 10.13 -4.31
C ASP A 15 -20.78 10.57 -5.66
N SER A 16 -20.47 11.79 -6.13
CA SER A 16 -20.89 12.27 -7.45
C SER A 16 -20.10 11.68 -8.62
N LEU A 17 -18.96 11.03 -8.38
CA LEU A 17 -18.17 10.31 -9.38
C LEU A 17 -18.81 9.00 -9.84
N SER A 18 -19.80 8.50 -9.14
CA SER A 18 -20.47 7.23 -9.46
C SER A 18 -21.61 7.36 -10.48
N ILE A 19 -22.04 8.58 -10.83
CA ILE A 19 -23.21 8.78 -11.71
C ILE A 19 -22.98 10.00 -12.59
N TYR A 20 -22.69 9.85 -13.85
CA TYR A 20 -23.08 10.62 -15.03
C TYR A 20 -22.03 10.72 -16.15
N ASP A 21 -22.46 10.27 -17.28
CA ASP A 21 -21.90 10.35 -18.63
C ASP A 21 -21.94 11.80 -19.16
N ASN A 22 -20.82 12.55 -18.93
CA ASN A 22 -20.55 13.79 -19.68
C ASN A 22 -19.05 14.11 -19.62
N HIS A 23 -18.37 14.16 -20.76
CA HIS A 23 -16.94 14.40 -20.89
C HIS A 23 -16.43 15.62 -20.07
N SER A 24 -17.15 16.72 -20.03
CA SER A 24 -16.78 17.90 -19.26
C SER A 24 -16.84 17.72 -17.74
N THR A 25 -17.77 16.90 -17.26
CA THR A 25 -17.93 16.58 -15.83
C THR A 25 -16.84 15.62 -15.37
N LEU A 26 -16.38 14.72 -16.24
CA LEU A 26 -15.25 13.82 -16.01
C LEU A 26 -13.93 14.59 -15.86
N GLU A 27 -13.66 15.57 -16.72
CA GLU A 27 -12.42 16.37 -16.65
C GLU A 27 -12.35 17.23 -15.37
N ILE A 28 -13.44 17.88 -14.96
CA ILE A 28 -13.50 18.65 -13.71
C ILE A 28 -13.34 17.73 -12.50
N SER A 29 -13.89 16.54 -12.54
CA SER A 29 -13.81 15.52 -11.54
C SER A 29 -12.38 14.95 -11.41
N GLU A 30 -11.70 14.69 -12.52
CA GLU A 30 -10.31 14.25 -12.56
C GLU A 30 -9.37 15.31 -11.98
N ALA A 31 -9.54 16.58 -12.38
CA ALA A 31 -8.72 17.68 -11.86
C ALA A 31 -8.87 17.85 -10.34
N LYS A 32 -10.10 17.77 -9.81
CA LYS A 32 -10.34 17.81 -8.34
C LYS A 32 -9.75 16.60 -7.62
N HIS A 33 -9.84 15.42 -8.23
CA HIS A 33 -9.27 14.21 -7.68
C HIS A 33 -7.74 14.32 -7.62
N LEU A 34 -7.08 14.81 -8.67
CA LEU A 34 -5.63 15.03 -8.68
C LEU A 34 -5.20 16.08 -7.66
N GLN A 35 -5.96 17.16 -7.48
CA GLN A 35 -5.71 18.15 -6.41
C GLN A 35 -5.79 17.53 -5.01
N TRP A 36 -6.74 16.61 -4.80
CA TRP A 36 -6.82 15.86 -3.56
C TRP A 36 -5.60 14.95 -3.37
N VAL A 37 -5.16 14.20 -4.42
CA VAL A 37 -3.95 13.39 -4.39
C VAL A 37 -2.72 14.24 -4.09
N ASP A 38 -2.55 15.38 -4.76
CA ASP A 38 -1.47 16.36 -4.49
C ASP A 38 -1.44 16.75 -3.00
N SER A 39 -2.61 17.07 -2.45
CA SER A 39 -2.74 17.46 -1.04
C SER A 39 -2.37 16.34 -0.07
N VAL A 40 -2.79 15.11 -0.35
CA VAL A 40 -2.51 13.95 0.50
C VAL A 40 -1.03 13.60 0.48
N LEU A 41 -0.41 13.65 -0.70
CA LEU A 41 1.01 13.31 -0.89
C LEU A 41 1.95 14.47 -0.54
N GLY A 42 1.41 15.69 -0.33
CA GLY A 42 2.20 16.89 -0.02
C GLY A 42 3.05 17.37 -1.20
N VAL A 43 2.63 17.11 -2.43
CA VAL A 43 3.29 17.50 -3.68
C VAL A 43 2.35 18.29 -4.58
N LYS A 44 2.82 18.75 -5.74
CA LYS A 44 1.99 19.45 -6.74
C LYS A 44 2.28 18.92 -8.12
N GLY A 45 1.24 18.62 -8.89
CA GLY A 45 1.36 18.20 -10.27
C GLY A 45 1.51 16.69 -10.45
N VAL A 46 0.89 15.91 -9.56
CA VAL A 46 0.75 14.46 -9.73
C VAL A 46 -0.01 14.17 -11.03
N LYS A 47 0.47 13.20 -11.78
CA LYS A 47 -0.17 12.70 -13.00
C LYS A 47 -0.86 11.38 -12.75
N LEU A 48 -2.05 11.21 -13.29
CA LEU A 48 -2.75 9.92 -13.33
C LEU A 48 -2.14 9.06 -14.43
N ILE A 49 -1.69 7.85 -14.10
CA ILE A 49 -1.10 6.89 -15.03
C ILE A 49 -2.09 5.77 -15.38
N ASP A 50 -2.73 5.19 -14.35
CA ASP A 50 -3.74 4.15 -14.52
C ASP A 50 -4.84 4.34 -13.48
N TYR A 51 -6.00 4.81 -13.93
CA TYR A 51 -7.14 5.04 -13.06
C TYR A 51 -7.69 3.75 -12.44
N ARG A 52 -7.75 2.67 -13.23
CA ARG A 52 -8.34 1.40 -12.77
C ARG A 52 -7.54 0.76 -11.65
N ASN A 53 -6.20 0.84 -11.78
CA ASN A 53 -5.29 0.28 -10.80
C ASN A 53 -4.82 1.31 -9.75
N GLY A 54 -5.32 2.54 -9.79
CA GLY A 54 -4.98 3.59 -8.81
C GLY A 54 -3.51 4.03 -8.89
N ILE A 55 -2.93 4.11 -10.10
CA ILE A 55 -1.53 4.45 -10.29
C ILE A 55 -1.35 5.92 -10.64
N TYR A 56 -0.50 6.59 -9.88
CA TYR A 56 -0.13 7.99 -10.04
C TYR A 56 1.38 8.12 -10.16
N GLN A 57 1.86 9.23 -10.71
CA GLN A 57 3.29 9.53 -10.83
C GLN A 57 3.56 11.00 -10.50
N TYR A 58 4.64 11.22 -9.77
CA TYR A 58 5.26 12.52 -9.53
C TYR A 58 6.77 12.36 -9.65
N ASP A 59 7.40 13.07 -10.59
CA ASP A 59 8.80 12.89 -10.97
C ASP A 59 9.13 11.41 -11.27
N ASP A 60 10.19 10.88 -10.68
CA ASP A 60 10.65 9.49 -10.82
C ASP A 60 9.97 8.51 -9.83
N THR A 61 8.90 8.95 -9.19
CA THR A 61 8.22 8.17 -8.15
C THR A 61 6.80 7.85 -8.58
N ARG A 62 6.39 6.61 -8.39
CA ARG A 62 5.00 6.18 -8.55
C ARG A 62 4.34 5.94 -7.22
N PHE A 63 3.01 6.11 -7.23
CA PHE A 63 2.13 5.90 -6.09
C PHE A 63 1.01 4.98 -6.51
N TYR A 64 0.79 3.95 -5.70
CA TYR A 64 -0.39 3.10 -5.79
C TYR A 64 -1.39 3.54 -4.72
N TRP A 65 -2.59 3.91 -5.12
CA TRP A 65 -3.70 4.20 -4.23
C TRP A 65 -4.66 3.03 -4.16
N ASN A 66 -4.72 2.36 -3.01
CA ASN A 66 -5.75 1.38 -2.75
C ASN A 66 -6.98 2.05 -2.15
N ARG A 67 -8.05 2.11 -2.94
CA ARG A 67 -9.29 2.81 -2.57
C ARG A 67 -10.07 2.08 -1.49
N THR A 68 -10.07 0.75 -1.51
CA THR A 68 -10.82 -0.09 -0.59
C THR A 68 -10.31 0.03 0.84
N PHE A 69 -8.98 0.09 1.01
CA PHE A 69 -8.32 0.11 2.32
C PHE A 69 -7.72 1.47 2.68
N GLY A 70 -7.80 2.46 1.79
CA GLY A 70 -7.40 3.85 2.08
C GLY A 70 -5.91 4.06 2.29
N TYR A 71 -5.02 3.38 1.55
CA TYR A 71 -3.58 3.58 1.68
C TYR A 71 -2.90 3.89 0.36
N PHE A 72 -1.77 4.64 0.44
CA PHE A 72 -0.83 4.85 -0.66
C PHE A 72 0.45 4.06 -0.42
N LEU A 73 0.95 3.40 -1.46
CA LEU A 73 2.27 2.82 -1.52
C LEU A 73 3.13 3.62 -2.48
N VAL A 74 4.33 4.01 -2.04
CA VAL A 74 5.35 4.65 -2.88
C VAL A 74 6.25 3.57 -3.47
N TYR A 75 6.54 3.61 -4.77
CA TYR A 75 7.44 2.67 -5.43
C TYR A 75 8.20 3.31 -6.60
N PRO A 76 9.34 2.73 -7.05
CA PRO A 76 10.11 3.29 -8.16
C PRO A 76 9.33 3.30 -9.47
N SER A 77 9.44 4.37 -10.28
CA SER A 77 8.74 4.50 -11.56
C SER A 77 9.20 3.48 -12.62
N SER A 78 10.38 2.88 -12.44
CA SER A 78 10.89 1.79 -13.27
C SER A 78 10.15 0.46 -13.10
N PHE A 79 9.33 0.32 -12.04
CA PHE A 79 8.55 -0.90 -11.82
C PHE A 79 7.26 -0.87 -12.64
N THR A 80 6.89 -2.01 -13.20
CA THR A 80 5.57 -2.25 -13.77
C THR A 80 4.64 -2.75 -12.67
N HIS A 81 3.38 -2.28 -12.69
CA HIS A 81 2.34 -2.76 -11.80
C HIS A 81 1.53 -3.89 -12.46
N GLY A 82 1.05 -4.81 -11.65
CA GLY A 82 0.08 -5.81 -12.05
C GLY A 82 -1.36 -5.28 -12.03
N LYS A 83 -2.29 -6.19 -12.21
CA LYS A 83 -3.71 -5.94 -11.95
C LYS A 83 -3.94 -5.97 -10.43
N GLU A 84 -4.79 -5.08 -9.94
CA GLU A 84 -5.25 -5.15 -8.55
C GLU A 84 -5.87 -6.53 -8.26
N SER A 85 -5.68 -7.03 -7.05
CA SER A 85 -6.23 -8.32 -6.62
C SER A 85 -7.75 -8.34 -6.76
N ASP A 86 -8.33 -9.51 -7.00
CA ASP A 86 -9.79 -9.67 -7.14
C ASP A 86 -10.56 -9.28 -5.85
N LEU A 87 -9.90 -9.31 -4.71
CA LEU A 87 -10.43 -8.84 -3.42
C LEU A 87 -10.27 -7.32 -3.23
N GLY A 88 -9.62 -6.61 -4.17
CA GLY A 88 -9.35 -5.18 -4.08
C GLY A 88 -8.43 -4.80 -2.90
N ASN A 89 -7.67 -5.75 -2.35
CA ASN A 89 -6.88 -5.53 -1.15
C ASN A 89 -5.40 -5.21 -1.41
N GLY A 90 -4.94 -5.33 -2.66
CA GLY A 90 -3.54 -5.07 -2.97
C GLY A 90 -3.15 -5.26 -4.42
N ASN A 91 -1.86 -5.04 -4.68
CA ASN A 91 -1.27 -5.15 -6.01
C ASN A 91 0.17 -5.67 -5.91
N HIS A 92 0.74 -6.06 -7.05
CA HIS A 92 2.13 -6.47 -7.18
C HIS A 92 2.85 -5.62 -8.22
N PHE A 93 4.15 -5.44 -8.02
CA PHE A 93 5.01 -4.60 -8.84
C PHE A 93 6.31 -5.34 -9.08
N VAL A 94 6.83 -5.26 -10.29
CA VAL A 94 8.08 -5.93 -10.65
C VAL A 94 8.99 -4.96 -11.42
N ASN A 95 10.30 -5.05 -11.19
CA ASN A 95 11.26 -4.36 -12.04
C ASN A 95 11.36 -5.03 -13.43
N GLU A 96 12.03 -4.40 -14.37
CA GLU A 96 12.07 -4.81 -15.78
C GLU A 96 12.48 -6.28 -15.98
N ASP A 97 13.47 -6.76 -15.23
CA ASP A 97 14.00 -8.13 -15.36
C ASP A 97 13.37 -9.12 -14.34
N SER A 98 12.34 -8.70 -13.61
CA SER A 98 11.64 -9.49 -12.58
C SER A 98 12.56 -10.03 -11.48
N THR A 99 13.73 -9.43 -11.28
CA THR A 99 14.66 -9.79 -10.20
C THR A 99 14.24 -9.20 -8.85
N ILE A 100 13.39 -8.16 -8.85
CA ILE A 100 12.74 -7.60 -7.67
C ILE A 100 11.24 -7.65 -7.86
N CYS A 101 10.54 -8.27 -6.90
CA CYS A 101 9.08 -8.36 -6.84
C CYS A 101 8.60 -7.71 -5.54
N LEU A 102 7.71 -6.74 -5.65
CA LEU A 102 7.11 -6.04 -4.54
C LEU A 102 5.62 -6.37 -4.51
N ASN A 103 5.15 -6.89 -3.38
CA ASN A 103 3.74 -7.14 -3.12
C ASN A 103 3.27 -6.25 -1.97
N VAL A 104 2.08 -5.68 -2.10
CA VAL A 104 1.40 -4.97 -1.04
C VAL A 104 -0.03 -5.47 -0.93
N TYR A 105 -0.49 -5.67 0.29
CA TYR A 105 -1.89 -6.02 0.55
C TYR A 105 -2.29 -5.61 1.96
N ALA A 106 -3.59 -5.39 2.13
CA ALA A 106 -4.18 -5.07 3.43
C ALA A 106 -5.25 -6.08 3.82
N THR A 107 -5.45 -6.23 5.13
CA THR A 107 -6.49 -7.06 5.72
C THR A 107 -7.14 -6.28 6.85
N TYR A 108 -8.45 -6.37 7.01
CA TYR A 108 -9.15 -5.80 8.17
C TYR A 108 -8.84 -6.61 9.42
N PHE A 109 -8.26 -5.98 10.43
CA PHE A 109 -7.94 -6.64 11.69
C PHE A 109 -9.11 -6.64 12.68
N ASP A 110 -9.94 -5.62 12.65
CA ASP A 110 -11.10 -5.48 13.56
C ASP A 110 -12.12 -6.64 13.44
N VAL A 111 -12.10 -7.39 12.34
CA VAL A 111 -12.90 -8.62 12.18
C VAL A 111 -12.41 -9.75 13.10
N PHE A 112 -11.15 -9.73 13.47
CA PHE A 112 -10.47 -10.81 14.21
C PHE A 112 -10.06 -10.42 15.63
N LYS A 113 -10.20 -9.15 16.01
CA LYS A 113 -9.73 -8.62 17.31
C LYS A 113 -10.41 -9.24 18.55
N ASP A 114 -11.59 -9.81 18.37
CA ASP A 114 -12.31 -10.49 19.45
C ASP A 114 -11.77 -11.91 19.66
N ASP A 115 -11.14 -12.51 18.65
CA ASP A 115 -10.60 -13.87 18.68
C ASP A 115 -9.09 -13.87 18.92
N TYR A 116 -8.37 -12.83 18.49
CA TYR A 116 -6.91 -12.76 18.50
C TYR A 116 -6.41 -11.39 18.92
N SER A 117 -5.38 -11.36 19.76
CA SER A 117 -4.57 -10.17 19.94
C SER A 117 -3.76 -9.88 18.66
N LEU A 118 -3.33 -8.63 18.46
CA LEU A 118 -2.48 -8.27 17.33
C LEU A 118 -1.17 -9.08 17.31
N ARG A 119 -0.63 -9.41 18.47
CA ARG A 119 0.57 -10.22 18.61
C ARG A 119 0.35 -11.64 18.12
N GLU A 120 -0.74 -12.29 18.53
CA GLU A 120 -1.10 -13.64 18.07
C GLU A 120 -1.33 -13.65 16.55
N TRP A 121 -1.98 -12.61 16.02
CA TRP A 121 -2.14 -12.45 14.58
C TRP A 121 -0.78 -12.36 13.86
N PHE A 122 0.15 -11.56 14.35
CA PHE A 122 1.50 -11.46 13.77
C PHE A 122 2.26 -12.79 13.82
N ASP A 123 2.20 -13.51 14.95
CA ASP A 123 2.82 -14.82 15.07
C ASP A 123 2.21 -15.81 14.07
N MET A 124 0.88 -15.85 13.90
CA MET A 124 0.21 -16.67 12.88
C MET A 124 0.65 -16.33 11.45
N MET A 125 0.77 -15.05 11.11
CA MET A 125 1.22 -14.61 9.79
C MET A 125 2.67 -15.05 9.51
N ILE A 126 3.53 -14.95 10.51
CA ILE A 126 4.94 -15.40 10.43
C ILE A 126 5.03 -16.92 10.28
N ASP A 127 4.23 -17.67 11.04
CA ASP A 127 4.18 -19.14 10.96
C ASP A 127 3.70 -19.58 9.58
N SER A 128 2.70 -18.89 8.99
CA SER A 128 2.26 -19.13 7.63
C SER A 128 3.36 -18.94 6.58
N GLU A 129 4.23 -17.93 6.73
CA GLU A 129 5.39 -17.77 5.85
C GLU A 129 6.36 -18.96 5.97
N ILE A 130 6.61 -19.42 7.20
CA ILE A 130 7.47 -20.60 7.44
C ILE A 130 6.87 -21.86 6.80
N GLU A 131 5.57 -22.09 6.92
CA GLU A 131 4.85 -23.20 6.30
C GLU A 131 4.93 -23.17 4.78
N GLN A 132 4.93 -21.97 4.17
CA GLN A 132 5.14 -21.78 2.74
C GLN A 132 6.58 -22.00 2.29
N GLY A 133 7.49 -22.28 3.22
CA GLY A 133 8.90 -22.60 2.95
C GLY A 133 9.85 -21.41 3.00
N TYR A 134 9.43 -20.29 3.60
CA TYR A 134 10.33 -19.18 3.85
C TYR A 134 11.22 -19.46 5.05
N ARG A 135 12.51 -19.26 4.90
CA ARG A 135 13.49 -19.38 5.99
C ARG A 135 13.76 -17.99 6.56
N ILE A 136 13.24 -17.72 7.75
CA ILE A 136 13.43 -16.44 8.45
C ILE A 136 14.79 -16.44 9.13
N THR A 137 15.62 -15.44 8.86
CA THR A 137 16.94 -15.23 9.46
C THR A 137 16.98 -14.04 10.40
N LYS A 138 16.03 -13.10 10.25
CA LYS A 138 15.87 -11.96 11.13
C LYS A 138 14.38 -11.72 11.38
N LYS A 139 14.03 -11.43 12.63
CA LYS A 139 12.66 -11.18 13.07
C LYS A 139 12.69 -10.05 14.10
N ASP A 140 11.85 -9.04 13.89
CA ASP A 140 11.60 -7.96 14.84
C ASP A 140 10.09 -7.75 14.95
N ILE A 141 9.56 -7.71 16.17
CA ILE A 141 8.14 -7.55 16.44
C ILE A 141 7.94 -6.50 17.52
N THR A 142 7.13 -5.51 17.20
CA THR A 142 6.68 -4.47 18.12
C THR A 142 5.19 -4.65 18.46
N ASP A 143 4.63 -3.74 19.26
CA ASP A 143 3.20 -3.75 19.58
C ASP A 143 2.29 -3.48 18.38
N HIS A 144 2.84 -2.89 17.29
CA HIS A 144 2.05 -2.46 16.13
C HIS A 144 2.56 -2.96 14.79
N SER A 145 3.70 -3.65 14.77
CA SER A 145 4.30 -4.12 13.51
C SER A 145 5.19 -5.34 13.71
N TYR A 146 5.40 -6.10 12.64
CA TYR A 146 6.56 -6.98 12.55
C TYR A 146 7.38 -6.68 11.28
N THR A 147 8.64 -7.03 11.35
CA THR A 147 9.55 -7.10 10.20
C THR A 147 10.26 -8.45 10.23
N ILE A 148 10.28 -9.13 9.09
CA ILE A 148 11.02 -10.39 8.90
C ILE A 148 11.86 -10.32 7.63
N GLU A 149 13.04 -10.91 7.69
CA GLU A 149 13.96 -11.05 6.57
C GLU A 149 14.47 -12.49 6.47
N GLY A 150 14.82 -12.92 5.28
CA GLY A 150 15.38 -14.26 5.08
C GLY A 150 15.44 -14.68 3.62
N ASN A 151 15.19 -15.95 3.38
CA ASN A 151 15.23 -16.53 2.05
C ASN A 151 13.95 -17.32 1.74
N THR A 152 13.49 -17.22 0.51
CA THR A 152 12.41 -18.05 -0.04
C THR A 152 12.90 -19.49 -0.27
N LYS A 153 11.98 -20.43 -0.43
CA LYS A 153 12.32 -21.82 -0.85
C LYS A 153 13.12 -21.87 -2.15
N GLY A 154 12.93 -20.91 -3.05
CA GLY A 154 13.66 -20.76 -4.31
C GLY A 154 15.02 -20.07 -4.18
N GLY A 155 15.47 -19.74 -2.97
CA GLY A 155 16.78 -19.10 -2.72
C GLY A 155 16.83 -17.60 -2.96
N ARG A 156 15.70 -16.93 -3.25
CA ARG A 156 15.65 -15.46 -3.30
C ARG A 156 15.69 -14.91 -1.88
N CYS A 157 16.28 -13.74 -1.71
CA CYS A 157 16.12 -12.98 -0.47
C CYS A 157 14.69 -12.43 -0.37
N PHE A 158 14.19 -12.24 0.85
CA PHE A 158 12.94 -11.54 1.08
C PHE A 158 13.01 -10.62 2.30
N TYR A 159 12.17 -9.62 2.26
CA TYR A 159 11.82 -8.72 3.35
C TYR A 159 10.30 -8.63 3.42
N SER A 160 9.71 -8.72 4.59
CA SER A 160 8.29 -8.48 4.80
C SER A 160 8.09 -7.62 6.04
N LYS A 161 7.25 -6.59 5.91
CA LYS A 161 6.81 -5.74 7.02
C LYS A 161 5.29 -5.69 7.02
N ALA A 162 4.70 -6.00 8.16
CA ALA A 162 3.29 -5.76 8.41
C ALA A 162 3.13 -4.72 9.51
N THR A 163 2.20 -3.79 9.32
CA THR A 163 1.93 -2.70 10.28
C THR A 163 0.44 -2.58 10.48
N CYS A 164 0.00 -2.57 11.74
CA CYS A 164 -1.37 -2.22 12.07
C CYS A 164 -1.54 -0.71 11.95
N LYS A 165 -2.48 -0.28 11.11
CA LYS A 165 -2.84 1.12 10.88
C LYS A 165 -4.30 1.33 11.25
N LYS A 166 -4.57 2.40 11.97
CA LYS A 166 -5.94 2.86 12.20
C LYS A 166 -6.39 3.69 11.01
N THR A 167 -7.50 3.32 10.41
CA THR A 167 -8.18 4.16 9.43
C THR A 167 -9.44 4.75 10.05
N TYR A 168 -10.08 5.68 9.35
CA TYR A 168 -11.32 6.30 9.86
C TYR A 168 -12.41 5.27 10.18
N GLU A 169 -12.51 4.24 9.36
CA GLU A 169 -13.60 3.26 9.49
C GLU A 169 -13.18 2.00 10.26
N ARG A 170 -11.92 1.56 10.09
CA ARG A 170 -11.51 0.22 10.55
C ARG A 170 -9.99 0.14 10.77
N ASP A 171 -9.59 -0.75 11.65
CA ASP A 171 -8.19 -1.13 11.80
C ASP A 171 -7.78 -2.09 10.68
N ILE A 172 -6.67 -1.76 10.00
CA ILE A 172 -6.11 -2.60 8.93
C ILE A 172 -4.70 -3.07 9.31
N ILE A 173 -4.34 -4.26 8.85
CA ILE A 173 -2.94 -4.70 8.78
C ILE A 173 -2.49 -4.55 7.34
N LEU A 174 -1.53 -3.66 7.13
CA LEU A 174 -0.92 -3.40 5.85
C LEU A 174 0.40 -4.15 5.77
N THR A 175 0.53 -5.04 4.79
CA THR A 175 1.72 -5.85 4.56
C THR A 175 2.41 -5.45 3.27
N VAL A 176 3.71 -5.21 3.35
CA VAL A 176 4.60 -5.01 2.20
C VAL A 176 5.64 -6.12 2.21
N LYS A 177 5.74 -6.85 1.10
CA LYS A 177 6.67 -7.96 0.92
C LYS A 177 7.52 -7.72 -0.32
N LEU A 178 8.82 -7.75 -0.16
CA LEU A 178 9.81 -7.59 -1.21
C LEU A 178 10.59 -8.89 -1.35
N GLU A 179 10.61 -9.46 -2.56
CA GLU A 179 11.46 -10.60 -2.92
C GLU A 179 12.47 -10.16 -3.97
N TYR A 180 13.73 -10.54 -3.80
CA TYR A 180 14.79 -10.09 -4.69
C TYR A 180 15.93 -11.11 -4.80
N THR A 181 16.65 -11.07 -5.92
CA THR A 181 17.88 -11.84 -6.08
C THR A 181 19.02 -11.22 -5.28
N ASP A 182 20.00 -12.02 -4.87
CA ASP A 182 21.15 -11.51 -4.09
C ASP A 182 21.93 -10.41 -4.84
N SER A 183 22.01 -10.48 -6.16
CA SER A 183 22.60 -9.43 -7.01
C SER A 183 21.90 -8.07 -6.94
N LYS A 184 20.65 -8.02 -6.48
CA LYS A 184 19.83 -6.81 -6.36
C LYS A 184 19.68 -6.30 -4.92
N LYS A 185 20.50 -6.77 -4.02
CA LYS A 185 20.41 -6.48 -2.59
C LYS A 185 20.50 -4.98 -2.27
N GLU A 186 21.37 -4.24 -2.94
CA GLU A 186 21.51 -2.79 -2.68
C GLU A 186 20.30 -1.99 -3.20
N GLU A 187 19.77 -2.35 -4.37
CA GLU A 187 18.55 -1.76 -4.91
C GLU A 187 17.34 -2.07 -4.01
N ALA A 188 17.21 -3.32 -3.56
CA ALA A 188 16.18 -3.74 -2.63
C ALA A 188 16.27 -3.00 -1.28
N ARG A 189 17.47 -2.77 -0.75
CA ARG A 189 17.67 -1.99 0.48
C ARG A 189 17.17 -0.56 0.35
N ALA A 190 17.41 0.09 -0.78
CA ALA A 190 16.88 1.44 -1.02
C ALA A 190 15.35 1.47 -0.97
N ILE A 191 14.69 0.46 -1.55
CA ILE A 191 13.24 0.31 -1.52
C ILE A 191 12.76 0.02 -0.08
N ILE A 192 13.43 -0.87 0.65
CA ILE A 192 13.11 -1.19 2.05
C ILE A 192 13.19 0.05 2.94
N CYS A 193 14.17 0.92 2.71
CA CYS A 193 14.29 2.19 3.44
C CYS A 193 13.08 3.11 3.26
N LEU A 194 12.40 3.09 2.10
CA LEU A 194 11.15 3.84 1.91
C LEU A 194 10.07 3.38 2.90
N TYR A 195 9.97 2.08 3.14
CA TYR A 195 8.93 1.50 4.00
C TYR A 195 9.27 1.57 5.49
N ASN A 196 10.55 1.58 5.84
CA ASN A 196 10.98 1.80 7.22
C ASN A 196 10.78 3.26 7.67
N ASN A 197 10.75 4.21 6.74
CA ASN A 197 10.52 5.64 7.00
C ASN A 197 9.04 6.06 6.85
N ASP A 198 8.10 5.15 7.02
CA ASP A 198 6.65 5.38 6.92
C ASP A 198 6.19 6.07 5.61
N LYS A 199 6.88 5.80 4.51
CA LYS A 199 6.44 6.22 3.16
C LYS A 199 5.21 5.45 2.65
N ILE A 200 4.61 4.65 3.49
CA ILE A 200 3.26 4.12 3.31
C ILE A 200 2.33 5.05 4.06
N ILE A 201 1.59 5.84 3.31
CA ILE A 201 0.64 6.80 3.86
C ILE A 201 -0.71 6.09 3.96
N ALA A 202 -1.03 5.56 5.14
CA ALA A 202 -2.43 5.29 5.45
C ALA A 202 -3.06 6.63 5.82
N LYS A 203 -4.05 7.08 5.06
CA LYS A 203 -4.74 8.30 5.38
C LYS A 203 -5.75 8.02 6.49
N GLU A 204 -5.53 8.60 7.66
CA GLU A 204 -6.62 8.92 8.55
C GLU A 204 -7.47 9.97 7.82
N LEU A 205 -8.60 9.54 7.29
CA LEU A 205 -9.62 10.44 6.76
C LEU A 205 -10.23 11.14 7.98
N HIS A 206 -9.76 12.36 8.29
CA HIS A 206 -10.39 13.23 9.26
C HIS A 206 -11.64 13.89 8.69
#